data_beb70e51be1b015c900a8dbda5998a24
#
_entry.id   beb70e51be1b015c900a8dbda5998a24
#
_cell.length_a   1.000
_cell.length_b   1.000
_cell.length_c   1.000
_cell.angle_alpha   90.00
_cell.angle_beta   90.00
_cell.angle_gamma   90.00
#
_symmetry.space_group_name_H-M   'P 1'
#
loop_
_entity.id
_entity.type
_entity.pdbx_description
1 polymer ?
#
loop_
_entity_poly.entity_id
_entity_poly.type
_entity_poly.pdbx_seq_one_letter_code
_entity_poly.pdbx_strand_id
1 'polypeptide(L)'
;IWETFRRIIAAIRKNPVDLLFIAGDLFHHQPLMSQLEEINELLGSIPDTRIFLMAGDQDYVREGSFYRQIQWKPNVFFFDKEARSCMEFSEEQVYVYGLSYEHPEIREPLYDDWKPQEKPGFHVLMAHGGDMGHIPVDYQKLTGAGFDYIAMGHLHNYQVILRDAALYAGAPEPLDWRDTGEHGYIEGEYEDGAVRTRFVPFSARICQNLILTTDENTRQYDLEEMLRNEIMKRGGRNIYRVIIQGKKDPFSLFLPERLKHMGNITEVLDDSVPCYDLDGLLQKYRGTLIGDYIEF
;
A
#
# COMPACT_ATOMS: atom_id res chain seq x y z
N ILE A 1 1.32 1.34 11.72
CA ILE A 1 0.44 0.29 11.18
C ILE A 1 -0.40 -0.30 12.31
N TRP A 2 0.17 -0.86 13.38
CA TRP A 2 -0.56 -1.47 14.49
C TRP A 2 -1.59 -0.54 15.14
N GLU A 3 -1.23 0.72 15.39
CA GLU A 3 -2.15 1.72 15.95
C GLU A 3 -3.34 1.95 15.01
N THR A 4 -3.08 2.07 13.72
CA THR A 4 -4.14 2.28 12.72
C THR A 4 -5.05 1.07 12.61
N PHE A 5 -4.50 -0.15 12.63
CA PHE A 5 -5.31 -1.36 12.67
C PHE A 5 -6.21 -1.42 13.91
N ARG A 6 -5.67 -1.12 15.10
CA ARG A 6 -6.49 -1.02 16.34
C ARG A 6 -7.58 0.06 16.23
N ARG A 7 -7.28 1.18 15.58
CA ARG A 7 -8.27 2.24 15.33
C ARG A 7 -9.37 1.79 14.37
N ILE A 8 -9.04 0.99 13.34
CA ILE A 8 -10.05 0.38 12.44
C ILE A 8 -10.97 -0.52 13.24
N ILE A 9 -10.44 -1.44 14.03
CA ILE A 9 -11.26 -2.32 14.89
C ILE A 9 -12.12 -1.52 15.89
N ALA A 10 -11.56 -0.44 16.45
CA ALA A 10 -12.33 0.45 17.33
C ALA A 10 -13.46 1.19 16.59
N ALA A 11 -13.24 1.55 15.31
CA ALA A 11 -14.26 2.16 14.48
C ALA A 11 -15.40 1.17 14.16
N ILE A 12 -15.05 -0.10 13.83
CA ILE A 12 -16.03 -1.18 13.62
C ILE A 12 -16.84 -1.45 14.90
N ARG A 13 -16.19 -1.44 16.09
CA ARG A 13 -16.90 -1.61 17.36
C ARG A 13 -17.91 -0.50 17.61
N LYS A 14 -17.62 0.72 17.17
CA LYS A 14 -18.53 1.88 17.28
C LYS A 14 -19.64 1.88 16.25
N ASN A 15 -19.33 1.46 15.04
CA ASN A 15 -20.26 1.35 13.92
C ASN A 15 -20.11 -0.08 13.36
N PRO A 16 -20.87 -1.06 13.89
CA PRO A 16 -20.74 -2.46 13.52
C PRO A 16 -20.99 -2.68 12.02
N VAL A 17 -20.24 -3.62 11.44
CA VAL A 17 -20.40 -4.12 10.08
C VAL A 17 -20.58 -5.64 10.13
N ASP A 18 -21.31 -6.21 9.17
CA ASP A 18 -21.58 -7.65 9.12
C ASP A 18 -20.33 -8.44 8.72
N LEU A 19 -19.55 -7.91 7.77
CA LEU A 19 -18.41 -8.58 7.15
C LEU A 19 -17.16 -7.68 7.18
N LEU A 20 -16.00 -8.29 7.46
CA LEU A 20 -14.68 -7.67 7.33
C LEU A 20 -13.80 -8.58 6.47
N PHE A 21 -13.23 -8.04 5.40
CA PHE A 21 -12.30 -8.75 4.51
C PHE A 21 -10.88 -8.25 4.71
N ILE A 22 -9.94 -9.16 5.00
CA ILE A 22 -8.50 -8.90 5.10
C ILE A 22 -7.81 -9.70 4.00
N ALA A 23 -7.54 -9.02 2.88
CA ALA A 23 -7.14 -9.65 1.63
C ALA A 23 -5.63 -9.88 1.52
N GLY A 24 -5.05 -10.57 2.50
CA GLY A 24 -3.63 -10.96 2.53
C GLY A 24 -2.69 -9.91 3.12
N ASP A 25 -1.44 -10.32 3.36
CA ASP A 25 -0.36 -9.48 3.87
C ASP A 25 -0.73 -8.71 5.15
N LEU A 26 -1.38 -9.40 6.09
CA LEU A 26 -1.64 -8.83 7.41
C LEU A 26 -0.32 -8.53 8.14
N PHE A 27 0.72 -9.28 7.81
CA PHE A 27 2.10 -9.07 8.27
C PHE A 27 3.05 -8.96 7.08
N HIS A 28 4.03 -8.08 7.21
CA HIS A 28 5.07 -7.87 6.18
C HIS A 28 6.18 -8.95 6.21
N HIS A 29 6.02 -9.97 7.00
CA HIS A 29 6.91 -11.14 7.16
C HIS A 29 6.18 -12.24 7.91
N GLN A 30 6.78 -13.42 8.00
CA GLN A 30 6.20 -14.54 8.74
C GLN A 30 5.89 -14.14 10.19
N PRO A 31 4.63 -14.21 10.63
CA PRO A 31 4.25 -13.77 11.97
C PRO A 31 4.76 -14.73 13.06
N LEU A 32 5.02 -14.17 14.23
CA LEU A 32 5.23 -14.95 15.44
C LEU A 32 3.88 -15.35 16.05
N MET A 33 3.84 -16.43 16.83
CA MET A 33 2.62 -16.88 17.51
C MET A 33 2.03 -15.76 18.38
N SER A 34 2.86 -15.05 19.14
CA SER A 34 2.40 -13.94 19.99
C SER A 34 1.75 -12.78 19.22
N GLN A 35 2.20 -12.53 18.00
CA GLN A 35 1.60 -11.50 17.13
C GLN A 35 0.23 -11.96 16.62
N LEU A 36 0.11 -13.24 16.24
CA LEU A 36 -1.17 -13.83 15.84
C LEU A 36 -2.16 -13.89 17.00
N GLU A 37 -1.71 -14.23 18.20
CA GLU A 37 -2.56 -14.20 19.40
C GLU A 37 -3.09 -12.79 19.68
N GLU A 38 -2.23 -11.76 19.58
CA GLU A 38 -2.66 -10.37 19.77
C GLU A 38 -3.70 -9.94 18.72
N ILE A 39 -3.49 -10.29 17.45
CA ILE A 39 -4.47 -10.03 16.37
C ILE A 39 -5.75 -10.79 16.62
N ASN A 40 -5.68 -12.06 16.96
CA ASN A 40 -6.85 -12.90 17.20
C ASN A 40 -7.73 -12.36 18.35
N GLU A 41 -7.10 -11.91 19.44
CA GLU A 41 -7.83 -11.25 20.54
C GLU A 41 -8.48 -9.93 20.08
N LEU A 42 -7.78 -9.14 19.27
CA LEU A 42 -8.30 -7.89 18.73
C LEU A 42 -9.50 -8.14 17.80
N LEU A 43 -9.41 -9.11 16.89
CA LEU A 43 -10.49 -9.51 15.99
C LEU A 43 -11.68 -10.11 16.76
N GLY A 44 -11.41 -10.93 17.78
CA GLY A 44 -12.44 -11.48 18.67
C GLY A 44 -13.21 -10.42 19.49
N SER A 45 -12.67 -9.19 19.57
CA SER A 45 -13.33 -8.08 20.29
C SER A 45 -14.51 -7.44 19.53
N ILE A 46 -14.78 -7.88 18.30
CA ILE A 46 -15.92 -7.50 17.45
C ILE A 46 -16.70 -8.76 17.03
N PRO A 47 -17.32 -9.48 17.98
CA PRO A 47 -17.86 -10.83 17.76
C PRO A 47 -19.04 -10.88 16.77
N ASP A 48 -19.74 -9.78 16.58
CA ASP A 48 -20.87 -9.68 15.66
C ASP A 48 -20.45 -9.49 14.19
N THR A 49 -19.17 -9.19 13.95
CA THR A 49 -18.58 -9.07 12.61
C THR A 49 -17.92 -10.38 12.19
N ARG A 50 -18.33 -10.96 11.07
CA ARG A 50 -17.62 -12.09 10.46
C ARG A 50 -16.38 -11.60 9.73
N ILE A 51 -15.23 -12.14 10.07
CA ILE A 51 -13.94 -11.70 9.57
C ILE A 51 -13.35 -12.77 8.66
N PHE A 52 -13.16 -12.44 7.41
CA PHE A 52 -12.52 -13.32 6.43
C PHE A 52 -11.08 -12.89 6.25
N LEU A 53 -10.18 -13.83 6.45
CA LEU A 53 -8.74 -13.61 6.44
C LEU A 53 -8.07 -14.59 5.49
N MET A 54 -7.15 -14.12 4.69
CA MET A 54 -6.22 -14.91 3.89
C MET A 54 -4.78 -14.44 4.13
N ALA A 55 -3.81 -15.30 3.89
CA ALA A 55 -2.40 -14.93 3.83
C ALA A 55 -2.03 -14.50 2.40
N GLY A 56 -1.17 -13.50 2.29
CA GLY A 56 -0.60 -13.03 1.03
C GLY A 56 0.80 -13.59 0.77
N ASP A 57 1.57 -12.92 -0.07
CA ASP A 57 2.92 -13.32 -0.46
C ASP A 57 3.98 -13.04 0.61
N GLN A 58 3.75 -12.06 1.50
CA GLN A 58 4.68 -11.75 2.59
C GLN A 58 4.52 -12.67 3.79
N ASP A 59 3.27 -13.02 4.11
CA ASP A 59 2.93 -13.83 5.29
C ASP A 59 2.37 -15.23 4.92
N TYR A 60 2.77 -15.76 3.76
CA TYR A 60 2.28 -17.02 3.21
C TYR A 60 2.32 -18.21 4.21
N VAL A 61 1.41 -19.16 4.02
CA VAL A 61 1.20 -20.31 4.92
C VAL A 61 2.21 -21.42 4.63
N ARG A 62 3.47 -21.21 4.99
CA ARG A 62 4.54 -22.21 4.85
C ARG A 62 4.32 -23.43 5.73
N GLU A 63 5.10 -24.48 5.49
CA GLU A 63 5.16 -25.64 6.40
C GLU A 63 5.53 -25.18 7.83
N GLY A 64 4.75 -25.62 8.83
CA GLY A 64 4.93 -25.22 10.22
C GLY A 64 4.44 -23.80 10.56
N SER A 65 3.74 -23.13 9.65
CA SER A 65 3.18 -21.78 9.88
C SER A 65 2.29 -21.73 11.11
N PHE A 66 2.45 -20.69 11.90
CA PHE A 66 1.60 -20.43 13.07
C PHE A 66 0.15 -20.10 12.70
N TYR A 67 -0.11 -19.69 11.47
CA TYR A 67 -1.49 -19.56 10.95
C TYR A 67 -2.32 -20.83 11.04
N ARG A 68 -1.69 -22.03 10.92
CA ARG A 68 -2.34 -23.33 11.06
C ARG A 68 -2.39 -23.84 12.49
N GLN A 69 -1.62 -23.24 13.40
CA GLN A 69 -1.49 -23.70 14.79
C GLN A 69 -2.38 -22.91 15.74
N ILE A 70 -2.67 -21.65 15.39
CA ILE A 70 -3.52 -20.78 16.22
C ILE A 70 -4.97 -21.25 16.18
N GLN A 71 -5.63 -21.19 17.33
CA GLN A 71 -7.08 -21.37 17.42
C GLN A 71 -7.75 -20.02 17.20
N TRP A 72 -8.27 -19.81 16.01
CA TRP A 72 -8.99 -18.58 15.67
C TRP A 72 -10.27 -18.40 16.53
N LYS A 73 -10.63 -17.16 16.81
CA LYS A 73 -11.91 -16.82 17.45
C LYS A 73 -13.08 -17.23 16.54
N PRO A 74 -14.26 -17.54 17.10
CA PRO A 74 -15.41 -18.08 16.34
C PRO A 74 -15.89 -17.20 15.17
N ASN A 75 -15.60 -15.90 15.22
CA ASN A 75 -15.96 -14.94 14.18
C ASN A 75 -14.87 -14.75 13.10
N VAL A 76 -13.72 -15.46 13.19
CA VAL A 76 -12.61 -15.36 12.25
C VAL A 76 -12.56 -16.61 11.37
N PHE A 77 -12.65 -16.42 10.07
CA PHE A 77 -12.67 -17.45 9.03
C PHE A 77 -11.42 -17.31 8.18
N PHE A 78 -10.47 -18.23 8.36
CA PHE A 78 -9.17 -18.18 7.69
C PHE A 78 -9.12 -19.16 6.51
N PHE A 79 -8.73 -18.68 5.32
CA PHE A 79 -8.40 -19.51 4.17
C PHE A 79 -7.00 -20.10 4.38
N ASP A 80 -6.88 -21.39 4.66
CA ASP A 80 -5.66 -22.01 5.14
C ASP A 80 -4.78 -22.66 4.05
N LYS A 81 -5.22 -22.61 2.78
CA LYS A 81 -4.58 -23.30 1.65
C LYS A 81 -4.49 -22.47 0.39
N GLU A 82 -3.51 -22.80 -0.46
CA GLU A 82 -3.36 -22.32 -1.83
C GLU A 82 -4.31 -23.06 -2.80
N ALA A 83 -5.55 -23.22 -2.37
CA ALA A 83 -6.57 -23.91 -3.14
C ALA A 83 -7.87 -23.13 -3.12
N ARG A 84 -8.48 -22.99 -4.28
CA ARG A 84 -9.80 -22.35 -4.42
C ARG A 84 -10.78 -22.94 -3.42
N SER A 85 -11.34 -22.13 -2.56
CA SER A 85 -12.33 -22.54 -1.56
C SER A 85 -13.43 -21.51 -1.40
N CYS A 86 -14.57 -21.95 -0.88
CA CYS A 86 -15.72 -21.11 -0.61
C CYS A 86 -16.20 -21.36 0.82
N MET A 87 -16.38 -20.30 1.57
CA MET A 87 -17.07 -20.30 2.87
C MET A 87 -18.50 -19.87 2.65
N GLU A 88 -19.44 -20.77 2.99
CA GLU A 88 -20.85 -20.60 2.71
C GLU A 88 -21.66 -20.34 3.98
N PHE A 89 -22.45 -19.28 3.97
CA PHE A 89 -23.42 -18.90 5.00
C PHE A 89 -24.80 -18.88 4.35
N SER A 90 -25.39 -20.06 4.24
CA SER A 90 -26.60 -20.29 3.43
C SER A 90 -27.83 -19.58 3.98
N GLU A 91 -27.94 -19.39 5.29
CA GLU A 91 -29.09 -18.69 5.93
C GLU A 91 -29.10 -17.22 5.54
N GLU A 92 -27.92 -16.58 5.48
CA GLU A 92 -27.76 -15.18 5.08
C GLU A 92 -27.52 -15.00 3.58
N GLN A 93 -27.39 -16.10 2.84
CA GLN A 93 -27.04 -16.12 1.41
C GLN A 93 -25.74 -15.36 1.09
N VAL A 94 -24.70 -15.57 1.91
CA VAL A 94 -23.36 -14.98 1.74
C VAL A 94 -22.37 -16.09 1.40
N TYR A 95 -21.59 -15.87 0.34
CA TYR A 95 -20.59 -16.80 -0.18
C TYR A 95 -19.28 -16.07 -0.36
N VAL A 96 -18.26 -16.44 0.42
CA VAL A 96 -16.94 -15.80 0.36
C VAL A 96 -15.93 -16.79 -0.18
N TYR A 97 -15.33 -16.43 -1.30
CA TYR A 97 -14.33 -17.21 -2.02
C TYR A 97 -12.93 -16.67 -1.74
N GLY A 98 -11.95 -17.53 -1.63
CA GLY A 98 -10.58 -17.12 -1.39
C GLY A 98 -9.61 -18.30 -1.38
N LEU A 99 -8.33 -17.96 -1.37
CA LEU A 99 -7.21 -18.86 -1.16
C LEU A 99 -6.07 -18.09 -0.47
N SER A 100 -5.26 -18.77 0.31
CA SER A 100 -4.02 -18.20 0.85
C SER A 100 -2.83 -18.64 0.04
N TYR A 101 -1.77 -17.84 0.04
CA TYR A 101 -0.48 -18.24 -0.47
C TYR A 101 0.16 -19.31 0.44
N GLU A 102 0.73 -20.37 -0.13
CA GLU A 102 1.61 -21.34 0.54
C GLU A 102 3.07 -21.17 0.08
N HIS A 103 3.30 -20.33 -0.95
CA HIS A 103 4.59 -19.97 -1.51
C HIS A 103 4.69 -18.45 -1.68
N PRO A 104 5.90 -17.87 -1.58
CA PRO A 104 6.07 -16.40 -1.73
C PRO A 104 5.80 -15.90 -3.15
N GLU A 105 5.94 -16.76 -4.17
CA GLU A 105 5.66 -16.46 -5.57
C GLU A 105 4.70 -17.48 -6.15
N ILE A 106 3.67 -17.02 -6.84
CA ILE A 106 2.71 -17.84 -7.59
C ILE A 106 2.53 -17.20 -8.97
N ARG A 107 3.00 -17.86 -10.01
CA ARG A 107 2.98 -17.35 -11.39
C ARG A 107 1.81 -17.83 -12.22
N GLU A 108 1.02 -18.73 -11.67
CA GLU A 108 -0.22 -19.24 -12.29
C GLU A 108 -1.38 -18.26 -12.07
N PRO A 109 -2.21 -17.98 -13.09
CA PRO A 109 -3.33 -17.05 -12.97
C PRO A 109 -4.54 -17.73 -12.30
N LEU A 110 -4.44 -17.99 -11.00
CA LEU A 110 -5.40 -18.80 -10.24
C LEU A 110 -6.82 -18.21 -10.17
N TYR A 111 -7.02 -16.93 -10.48
CA TYR A 111 -8.33 -16.27 -10.40
C TYR A 111 -9.08 -16.22 -11.75
N ASP A 112 -8.38 -16.34 -12.90
CA ASP A 112 -8.93 -16.04 -14.23
C ASP A 112 -10.17 -16.83 -14.63
N ASP A 113 -10.26 -18.11 -14.24
CA ASP A 113 -11.38 -19.00 -14.58
C ASP A 113 -12.26 -19.34 -13.37
N TRP A 114 -12.14 -18.57 -12.28
CA TRP A 114 -12.93 -18.80 -11.09
C TRP A 114 -14.29 -18.11 -11.20
N LYS A 115 -15.35 -18.86 -11.02
CA LYS A 115 -16.73 -18.37 -11.06
C LYS A 115 -17.44 -18.65 -9.74
N PRO A 116 -18.37 -17.79 -9.33
CA PRO A 116 -19.23 -18.09 -8.19
C PRO A 116 -20.13 -19.28 -8.47
N GLN A 117 -20.65 -19.89 -7.42
CA GLN A 117 -21.67 -20.93 -7.50
C GLN A 117 -22.97 -20.30 -8.05
N GLU A 118 -23.77 -21.11 -8.79
CA GLU A 118 -25.08 -20.69 -9.28
C GLU A 118 -26.13 -20.76 -8.17
N LYS A 119 -25.99 -19.87 -7.18
CA LYS A 119 -26.88 -19.70 -6.03
C LYS A 119 -27.27 -18.23 -5.89
N PRO A 120 -28.52 -17.92 -5.44
CA PRO A 120 -28.83 -16.53 -5.10
C PRO A 120 -28.08 -16.09 -3.87
N GLY A 121 -27.70 -14.82 -3.81
CA GLY A 121 -27.00 -14.25 -2.66
C GLY A 121 -25.85 -13.34 -3.02
N PHE A 122 -25.07 -12.95 -2.03
CA PHE A 122 -23.91 -12.10 -2.15
C PHE A 122 -22.64 -12.94 -2.31
N HIS A 123 -22.01 -12.85 -3.47
CA HIS A 123 -20.81 -13.59 -3.83
C HIS A 123 -19.57 -12.68 -3.83
N VAL A 124 -18.69 -12.87 -2.87
CA VAL A 124 -17.45 -12.07 -2.71
C VAL A 124 -16.24 -12.94 -3.01
N LEU A 125 -15.37 -12.49 -3.90
CA LEU A 125 -14.04 -13.06 -4.07
C LEU A 125 -13.02 -12.22 -3.30
N MET A 126 -12.27 -12.84 -2.42
CA MET A 126 -11.04 -12.28 -1.87
C MET A 126 -9.87 -12.73 -2.75
N ALA A 127 -9.13 -11.77 -3.28
CA ALA A 127 -7.99 -12.02 -4.16
C ALA A 127 -6.75 -11.26 -3.68
N HIS A 128 -5.59 -11.89 -3.77
CA HIS A 128 -4.30 -11.26 -3.46
C HIS A 128 -3.34 -11.47 -4.63
N GLY A 129 -2.76 -10.41 -5.18
CA GLY A 129 -1.88 -10.47 -6.33
C GLY A 129 -2.19 -9.41 -7.40
N GLY A 130 -1.80 -9.70 -8.64
CA GLY A 130 -2.04 -8.85 -9.82
C GLY A 130 -0.79 -8.47 -10.60
N ASP A 131 0.40 -8.90 -10.16
CA ASP A 131 1.62 -8.79 -10.94
C ASP A 131 2.12 -10.16 -11.43
N MET A 132 3.21 -10.17 -12.20
CA MET A 132 3.74 -11.38 -12.84
C MET A 132 4.32 -12.41 -11.87
N GLY A 133 4.64 -12.03 -10.64
CA GLY A 133 5.19 -12.89 -9.59
C GLY A 133 4.14 -13.37 -8.58
N HIS A 134 3.01 -12.67 -8.50
CA HIS A 134 2.03 -12.83 -7.43
C HIS A 134 0.63 -12.94 -8.03
N ILE A 135 0.26 -14.16 -8.41
CA ILE A 135 -0.97 -14.55 -9.11
C ILE A 135 -1.36 -13.51 -10.15
N PRO A 136 -0.81 -13.60 -11.37
CA PRO A 136 -1.18 -12.70 -12.47
C PRO A 136 -2.68 -12.69 -12.70
N VAL A 137 -3.26 -11.52 -12.95
CA VAL A 137 -4.71 -11.34 -13.09
C VAL A 137 -5.06 -10.73 -14.45
N ASP A 138 -5.89 -11.41 -15.20
CA ASP A 138 -6.62 -10.80 -16.32
C ASP A 138 -7.88 -10.11 -15.77
N TYR A 139 -7.79 -8.80 -15.59
CA TYR A 139 -8.90 -8.02 -14.99
C TYR A 139 -10.21 -8.10 -15.80
N GLN A 140 -10.16 -8.31 -17.11
CA GLN A 140 -11.37 -8.47 -17.92
C GLN A 140 -12.07 -9.80 -17.62
N LYS A 141 -11.32 -10.88 -17.50
CA LYS A 141 -11.87 -12.18 -17.09
C LYS A 141 -12.39 -12.13 -15.66
N LEU A 142 -11.60 -11.57 -14.75
CA LEU A 142 -11.93 -11.51 -13.33
C LEU A 142 -13.24 -10.72 -13.09
N THR A 143 -13.36 -9.52 -13.65
CA THR A 143 -14.57 -8.70 -13.50
C THR A 143 -15.77 -9.24 -14.27
N GLY A 144 -15.55 -10.05 -15.30
CA GLY A 144 -16.59 -10.77 -16.05
C GLY A 144 -16.99 -12.11 -15.45
N ALA A 145 -16.37 -12.55 -14.34
CA ALA A 145 -16.59 -13.88 -13.74
C ALA A 145 -17.96 -14.05 -13.06
N GLY A 146 -18.61 -12.94 -12.67
CA GLY A 146 -19.95 -12.94 -12.07
C GLY A 146 -19.97 -12.85 -10.54
N PHE A 147 -18.84 -12.48 -9.89
CA PHE A 147 -18.84 -12.10 -8.47
C PHE A 147 -19.48 -10.72 -8.29
N ASP A 148 -20.23 -10.53 -7.21
CA ASP A 148 -20.82 -9.22 -6.88
C ASP A 148 -19.76 -8.22 -6.40
N TYR A 149 -18.76 -8.72 -5.65
CA TYR A 149 -17.64 -7.92 -5.18
C TYR A 149 -16.32 -8.71 -5.17
N ILE A 150 -15.24 -8.03 -5.52
CA ILE A 150 -13.89 -8.59 -5.52
C ILE A 150 -13.00 -7.71 -4.63
N ALA A 151 -12.70 -8.19 -3.43
CA ALA A 151 -11.81 -7.54 -2.47
C ALA A 151 -10.35 -7.89 -2.79
N MET A 152 -9.61 -6.95 -3.37
CA MET A 152 -8.24 -7.18 -3.82
C MET A 152 -7.21 -6.65 -2.82
N GLY A 153 -6.19 -7.46 -2.52
CA GLY A 153 -4.97 -7.13 -1.77
C GLY A 153 -3.72 -7.20 -2.62
N HIS A 154 -2.54 -6.99 -2.03
CA HIS A 154 -1.21 -6.94 -2.60
C HIS A 154 -0.73 -5.52 -2.97
N LEU A 155 -1.49 -4.73 -3.70
CA LEU A 155 -1.10 -3.35 -4.00
C LEU A 155 -1.32 -2.45 -2.78
N HIS A 156 -0.31 -1.66 -2.42
CA HIS A 156 -0.37 -0.78 -1.23
C HIS A 156 -1.23 0.47 -1.44
N ASN A 157 -1.45 0.90 -2.68
CA ASN A 157 -2.27 2.05 -2.98
C ASN A 157 -3.70 1.63 -3.34
N TYR A 158 -4.68 2.44 -2.90
CA TYR A 158 -6.06 2.29 -3.33
C TYR A 158 -6.17 2.39 -4.85
N GLN A 159 -6.84 1.41 -5.47
CA GLN A 159 -7.04 1.39 -6.91
C GLN A 159 -8.41 0.79 -7.27
N VAL A 160 -9.10 1.44 -8.18
CA VAL A 160 -10.37 0.97 -8.74
C VAL A 160 -10.10 0.25 -10.06
N ILE A 161 -10.41 -1.04 -10.12
CA ILE A 161 -10.39 -1.84 -11.35
C ILE A 161 -11.74 -1.76 -12.04
N LEU A 162 -12.80 -2.02 -11.29
CA LEU A 162 -14.19 -1.83 -11.71
C LEU A 162 -14.95 -1.22 -10.54
N ARG A 163 -15.58 -0.08 -10.77
CA ARG A 163 -16.30 0.67 -9.73
C ARG A 163 -17.36 -0.21 -9.09
N ASP A 164 -17.41 -0.17 -7.76
CA ASP A 164 -18.35 -0.90 -6.91
C ASP A 164 -18.29 -2.44 -7.04
N ALA A 165 -17.35 -2.99 -7.81
CA ALA A 165 -17.22 -4.42 -8.05
C ALA A 165 -15.83 -4.99 -7.80
N ALA A 166 -14.74 -4.32 -8.20
CA ALA A 166 -13.37 -4.84 -8.03
C ALA A 166 -12.40 -3.73 -7.65
N LEU A 167 -11.88 -3.78 -6.43
CA LEU A 167 -11.04 -2.71 -5.88
C LEU A 167 -9.90 -3.26 -5.02
N TYR A 168 -8.72 -2.63 -5.16
CA TYR A 168 -7.66 -2.75 -4.17
C TYR A 168 -7.89 -1.75 -3.05
N ALA A 169 -7.98 -2.24 -1.82
CA ALA A 169 -8.12 -1.36 -0.66
C ALA A 169 -6.85 -0.56 -0.36
N GLY A 170 -5.71 -1.12 -0.72
CA GLY A 170 -4.40 -0.62 -0.34
C GLY A 170 -4.03 -0.97 1.11
N ALA A 171 -2.83 -0.59 1.51
CA ALA A 171 -2.39 -0.69 2.89
C ALA A 171 -3.06 0.42 3.74
N PRO A 172 -3.41 0.17 5.02
CA PRO A 172 -4.03 1.17 5.88
C PRO A 172 -3.09 2.31 6.30
N GLU A 173 -1.80 2.15 6.06
CA GLU A 173 -0.72 3.14 6.25
C GLU A 173 0.31 3.03 5.13
N PRO A 174 0.96 4.13 4.72
CA PRO A 174 2.08 4.05 3.80
C PRO A 174 3.26 3.29 4.45
N LEU A 175 3.86 2.38 3.70
CA LEU A 175 5.00 1.56 4.12
C LEU A 175 6.32 2.19 3.70
N ASP A 176 6.37 2.74 2.49
CA ASP A 176 7.57 3.41 1.98
C ASP A 176 7.23 4.68 1.15
N TRP A 177 8.25 5.28 0.54
CA TRP A 177 8.09 6.51 -0.24
C TRP A 177 7.28 6.34 -1.55
N ARG A 178 7.06 5.12 -2.00
CA ARG A 178 6.26 4.80 -3.20
C ARG A 178 4.76 4.83 -2.89
N ASP A 179 4.40 4.59 -1.64
CA ASP A 179 3.01 4.56 -1.18
C ASP A 179 2.52 6.00 -0.93
N THR A 180 2.45 6.78 -2.00
CA THR A 180 2.02 8.19 -1.93
C THR A 180 0.50 8.32 -1.90
N GLY A 181 0.02 9.40 -1.27
CA GLY A 181 -1.40 9.71 -1.23
C GLY A 181 -2.11 9.24 0.04
N GLU A 182 -3.42 9.09 -0.07
CA GLU A 182 -4.27 8.70 1.05
C GLU A 182 -4.30 7.18 1.21
N HIS A 183 -4.24 6.72 2.45
CA HIS A 183 -4.35 5.33 2.84
C HIS A 183 -5.51 5.14 3.80
N GLY A 184 -6.12 3.96 3.77
CA GLY A 184 -7.31 3.71 4.57
C GLY A 184 -7.93 2.35 4.30
N TYR A 185 -9.24 2.32 4.16
CA TYR A 185 -10.00 1.10 3.88
C TYR A 185 -11.21 1.41 2.99
N ILE A 186 -11.85 0.36 2.48
CA ILE A 186 -13.09 0.45 1.70
C ILE A 186 -14.26 0.09 2.61
N GLU A 187 -15.27 0.93 2.67
CA GLU A 187 -16.60 0.58 3.15
C GLU A 187 -17.49 0.23 1.97
N GLY A 188 -18.30 -0.81 2.14
CA GLY A 188 -19.27 -1.26 1.15
C GLY A 188 -20.61 -1.60 1.76
N GLU A 189 -21.66 -1.47 0.97
CA GLU A 189 -23.02 -1.89 1.28
C GLU A 189 -23.51 -2.75 0.13
N TYR A 190 -24.16 -3.87 0.46
CA TYR A 190 -24.85 -4.73 -0.51
C TYR A 190 -26.35 -4.68 -0.23
N GLU A 191 -27.11 -4.14 -1.16
CA GLU A 191 -28.55 -3.99 -1.05
C GLU A 191 -29.20 -4.23 -2.43
N ASP A 192 -30.28 -4.99 -2.46
CA ASP A 192 -31.06 -5.26 -3.68
C ASP A 192 -30.24 -5.79 -4.88
N GLY A 193 -29.21 -6.62 -4.61
CA GLY A 193 -28.35 -7.18 -5.64
C GLY A 193 -27.29 -6.21 -6.17
N ALA A 194 -27.07 -5.08 -5.52
CA ALA A 194 -26.09 -4.08 -5.92
C ALA A 194 -25.11 -3.76 -4.78
N VAL A 195 -23.85 -3.63 -5.14
CA VAL A 195 -22.78 -3.16 -4.23
C VAL A 195 -22.57 -1.67 -4.44
N ARG A 196 -22.36 -0.95 -3.35
CA ARG A 196 -21.89 0.45 -3.34
C ARG A 196 -20.68 0.55 -2.45
N THR A 197 -19.62 1.16 -2.94
CA THR A 197 -18.37 1.27 -2.21
C THR A 197 -17.92 2.72 -2.06
N ARG A 198 -17.20 2.99 -0.98
CA ARG A 198 -16.44 4.24 -0.81
C ARG A 198 -15.11 3.96 -0.16
N PHE A 199 -14.07 4.66 -0.60
CA PHE A 199 -12.80 4.70 0.10
C PHE A 199 -12.89 5.64 1.30
N VAL A 200 -12.37 5.19 2.44
CA VAL A 200 -12.31 5.98 3.68
C VAL A 200 -10.86 6.23 4.04
N PRO A 201 -10.34 7.45 3.82
CA PRO A 201 -9.00 7.82 4.28
C PRO A 201 -8.91 7.69 5.80
N PHE A 202 -7.95 6.92 6.30
CA PHE A 202 -7.87 6.59 7.72
C PHE A 202 -6.45 6.53 8.29
N SER A 203 -5.43 6.65 7.46
CA SER A 203 -4.04 6.66 7.89
C SER A 203 -3.73 7.78 8.88
N ALA A 204 -2.80 7.53 9.80
CA ALA A 204 -2.33 8.54 10.74
C ALA A 204 -1.31 9.50 10.11
N ARG A 205 -0.74 9.13 8.96
CA ARG A 205 0.26 9.88 8.21
C ARG A 205 0.16 9.59 6.73
N ILE A 206 0.68 10.49 5.91
CA ILE A 206 0.79 10.30 4.46
C ILE A 206 2.25 10.32 4.03
N CYS A 207 2.55 9.65 2.92
CA CYS A 207 3.83 9.77 2.24
C CYS A 207 3.73 10.76 1.09
N GLN A 208 4.67 11.70 0.99
CA GLN A 208 4.64 12.73 -0.04
C GLN A 208 6.02 13.18 -0.49
N ASN A 209 6.10 13.58 -1.76
CA ASN A 209 7.29 14.23 -2.28
C ASN A 209 7.35 15.70 -1.79
N LEU A 210 8.52 16.10 -1.29
CA LEU A 210 8.82 17.44 -0.86
C LEU A 210 9.92 18.00 -1.76
N ILE A 211 9.57 18.98 -2.58
CA ILE A 211 10.49 19.59 -3.53
C ILE A 211 11.10 20.83 -2.90
N LEU A 212 12.44 20.88 -2.84
CA LEU A 212 13.22 22.05 -2.47
C LEU A 212 13.83 22.66 -3.73
N THR A 213 13.39 23.86 -4.08
CA THR A 213 13.90 24.56 -5.27
C THR A 213 15.07 25.44 -4.90
N THR A 214 16.20 25.26 -5.59
CA THR A 214 17.46 25.97 -5.34
C THR A 214 17.82 26.93 -6.48
N ASP A 215 18.68 27.89 -6.17
CA ASP A 215 19.39 28.76 -7.08
C ASP A 215 20.90 28.76 -6.82
N GLU A 216 21.67 29.57 -7.55
CA GLU A 216 23.13 29.67 -7.41
C GLU A 216 23.60 30.22 -6.06
N ASN A 217 22.72 30.85 -5.31
CA ASN A 217 23.03 31.42 -3.98
C ASN A 217 22.68 30.48 -2.82
N THR A 218 21.87 29.45 -3.12
CA THR A 218 21.39 28.52 -2.10
C THR A 218 22.55 27.72 -1.49
N ARG A 219 22.63 27.73 -0.15
CA ARG A 219 23.63 27.00 0.65
C ARG A 219 22.96 25.88 1.44
N GLN A 220 23.76 25.00 2.03
CA GLN A 220 23.26 23.90 2.86
C GLN A 220 22.33 24.37 3.99
N TYR A 221 22.66 25.49 4.64
CA TYR A 221 21.81 26.05 5.70
C TYR A 221 20.42 26.46 5.19
N ASP A 222 20.36 27.06 4.01
CA ASP A 222 19.10 27.49 3.40
C ASP A 222 18.20 26.27 3.10
N LEU A 223 18.79 25.17 2.59
CA LEU A 223 18.07 23.91 2.39
C LEU A 223 17.50 23.34 3.70
N GLU A 224 18.32 23.37 4.76
CA GLU A 224 17.89 22.90 6.09
C GLU A 224 16.73 23.76 6.63
N GLU A 225 16.77 25.06 6.42
CA GLU A 225 15.68 25.97 6.82
C GLU A 225 14.42 25.77 5.97
N MET A 226 14.56 25.70 4.65
CA MET A 226 13.45 25.39 3.73
C MET A 226 12.77 24.08 4.12
N LEU A 227 13.56 23.02 4.33
CA LEU A 227 13.05 21.71 4.72
C LEU A 227 12.29 21.74 6.05
N ARG A 228 12.85 22.42 7.06
CA ARG A 228 12.21 22.56 8.37
C ARG A 228 10.86 23.28 8.26
N ASN A 229 10.82 24.34 7.48
CA ASN A 229 9.60 25.12 7.26
C ASN A 229 8.53 24.29 6.53
N GLU A 230 8.90 23.53 5.49
CA GLU A 230 7.96 22.68 4.76
C GLU A 230 7.44 21.51 5.61
N ILE A 231 8.30 20.87 6.41
CA ILE A 231 7.88 19.82 7.35
C ILE A 231 6.93 20.39 8.42
N MET A 232 7.22 21.58 8.95
CA MET A 232 6.36 22.24 9.94
C MET A 232 4.98 22.56 9.35
N LYS A 233 4.93 23.02 8.12
CA LYS A 233 3.70 23.36 7.40
C LYS A 233 2.86 22.13 7.03
N ARG A 234 3.50 21.04 6.61
CA ARG A 234 2.82 19.83 6.11
C ARG A 234 2.55 18.78 7.19
N GLY A 235 3.26 18.83 8.31
CA GLY A 235 3.08 17.95 9.47
C GLY A 235 4.28 17.03 9.75
N GLY A 236 4.83 17.13 10.94
CA GLY A 236 6.03 16.37 11.35
C GLY A 236 5.86 14.85 11.48
N ARG A 237 4.62 14.34 11.41
CA ARG A 237 4.35 12.88 11.45
C ARG A 237 4.40 12.24 10.07
N ASN A 238 4.25 13.02 8.99
CA ASN A 238 4.25 12.51 7.63
C ASN A 238 5.62 11.96 7.23
N ILE A 239 5.62 11.11 6.22
CA ILE A 239 6.83 10.56 5.61
C ILE A 239 7.16 11.40 4.38
N TYR A 240 8.44 11.74 4.21
CA TYR A 240 8.88 12.59 3.12
C TYR A 240 9.94 11.92 2.27
N ARG A 241 9.80 12.05 0.94
CA ARG A 241 10.87 11.92 -0.03
C ARG A 241 11.24 13.34 -0.46
N VAL A 242 12.47 13.76 -0.16
CA VAL A 242 12.95 15.11 -0.46
C VAL A 242 13.66 15.10 -1.81
N ILE A 243 13.29 16.03 -2.68
CA ILE A 243 13.89 16.21 -3.99
C ILE A 243 14.42 17.64 -4.06
N ILE A 244 15.73 17.79 -4.17
CA ILE A 244 16.40 19.07 -4.38
C ILE A 244 16.49 19.27 -5.89
N GLN A 245 15.92 20.35 -6.41
CA GLN A 245 15.94 20.66 -7.84
C GLN A 245 16.19 22.15 -8.09
N GLY A 246 16.63 22.48 -9.30
CA GLY A 246 16.94 23.84 -9.72
C GLY A 246 18.41 24.01 -9.98
N LYS A 247 18.92 25.23 -9.80
CA LYS A 247 20.35 25.55 -10.03
C LYS A 247 21.11 25.54 -8.73
N LYS A 248 22.42 25.26 -8.79
CA LYS A 248 23.33 25.43 -7.68
C LYS A 248 24.66 26.02 -8.13
N ASP A 249 25.36 26.69 -7.25
CA ASP A 249 26.76 27.07 -7.46
C ASP A 249 27.57 25.81 -7.80
N PRO A 250 28.40 25.81 -8.87
CA PRO A 250 29.21 24.66 -9.26
C PRO A 250 30.13 24.12 -8.16
N PHE A 251 30.49 24.96 -7.20
CA PHE A 251 31.37 24.61 -6.06
C PHE A 251 30.58 24.28 -4.78
N SER A 252 29.25 24.43 -4.80
CA SER A 252 28.40 24.05 -3.66
C SER A 252 28.19 22.55 -3.64
N LEU A 253 28.43 21.96 -2.47
CA LEU A 253 28.11 20.56 -2.21
C LEU A 253 26.98 20.51 -1.18
N PHE A 254 25.83 19.97 -1.59
CA PHE A 254 24.76 19.64 -0.68
C PHE A 254 25.03 18.30 0.00
N LEU A 255 24.64 18.18 1.27
CA LEU A 255 24.83 17.00 2.10
C LEU A 255 23.48 16.34 2.41
N PRO A 256 22.99 15.41 1.54
CA PRO A 256 21.69 14.76 1.69
C PRO A 256 21.50 14.08 3.05
N GLU A 257 22.55 13.46 3.58
CA GLU A 257 22.50 12.78 4.88
C GLU A 257 22.14 13.71 6.04
N ARG A 258 22.53 14.99 5.98
CA ARG A 258 22.14 15.96 7.02
C ARG A 258 20.63 16.25 6.97
N LEU A 259 20.06 16.35 5.77
CA LEU A 259 18.63 16.57 5.58
C LEU A 259 17.83 15.34 6.05
N LYS A 260 18.32 14.13 5.78
CA LYS A 260 17.66 12.87 6.13
C LYS A 260 17.37 12.74 7.63
N HIS A 261 18.17 13.34 8.47
CA HIS A 261 17.99 13.31 9.94
C HIS A 261 17.04 14.40 10.49
N MET A 262 16.46 15.24 9.64
CA MET A 262 15.64 16.38 10.09
C MET A 262 14.14 16.04 10.27
N GLY A 263 13.73 14.81 9.95
CA GLY A 263 12.33 14.36 10.07
C GLY A 263 12.16 12.91 9.64
N ASN A 264 10.92 12.51 9.40
CA ASN A 264 10.62 11.19 8.84
C ASN A 264 10.92 11.20 7.32
N ILE A 265 12.19 11.22 6.96
CA ILE A 265 12.65 11.32 5.58
C ILE A 265 13.24 9.97 5.15
N THR A 266 12.63 9.35 4.15
CA THR A 266 13.05 8.03 3.63
C THR A 266 14.17 8.17 2.61
N GLU A 267 14.12 9.23 1.79
CA GLU A 267 15.08 9.46 0.71
C GLU A 267 15.30 10.95 0.49
N VAL A 268 16.52 11.31 0.12
CA VAL A 268 16.90 12.65 -0.34
C VAL A 268 17.62 12.50 -1.69
N LEU A 269 17.05 13.08 -2.74
CA LEU A 269 17.65 13.14 -4.08
C LEU A 269 18.15 14.55 -4.36
N ASP A 270 19.39 14.68 -4.84
CA ASP A 270 19.92 15.92 -5.37
C ASP A 270 19.92 15.89 -6.91
N ASP A 271 18.84 16.43 -7.48
CA ASP A 271 18.66 16.62 -8.94
C ASP A 271 19.00 18.08 -9.35
N SER A 272 19.68 18.84 -8.48
CA SER A 272 20.07 20.21 -8.81
C SER A 272 21.23 20.24 -9.82
N VAL A 273 21.18 21.21 -10.74
CA VAL A 273 22.14 21.35 -11.85
C VAL A 273 23.16 22.47 -11.54
N PRO A 274 24.47 22.23 -11.65
CA PRO A 274 25.47 23.28 -11.50
C PRO A 274 25.27 24.40 -12.53
N CYS A 275 25.26 25.65 -12.07
CA CYS A 275 25.14 26.83 -12.93
C CYS A 275 26.52 27.37 -13.27
N TYR A 276 27.09 26.92 -14.37
CA TYR A 276 28.37 27.44 -14.86
C TYR A 276 28.17 28.75 -15.62
N ASP A 277 29.05 29.72 -15.40
CA ASP A 277 29.19 30.89 -16.28
C ASP A 277 29.91 30.44 -17.58
N LEU A 278 29.12 29.89 -18.47
CA LEU A 278 29.64 29.36 -19.76
C LEU A 278 30.27 30.48 -20.61
N ASP A 279 29.71 31.67 -20.61
CA ASP A 279 30.21 32.83 -21.37
C ASP A 279 31.59 33.26 -20.83
N GLY A 280 31.73 33.38 -19.53
CA GLY A 280 33.00 33.67 -18.87
C GLY A 280 34.06 32.57 -19.09
N LEU A 281 33.63 31.31 -19.08
CA LEU A 281 34.52 30.16 -19.35
C LEU A 281 34.95 30.14 -20.80
N LEU A 282 34.06 30.35 -21.75
CA LEU A 282 34.38 30.46 -23.19
C LEU A 282 35.40 31.57 -23.46
N GLN A 283 35.20 32.74 -22.86
CA GLN A 283 36.09 33.86 -22.99
C GLN A 283 37.51 33.54 -22.44
N LYS A 284 37.55 32.89 -21.26
CA LYS A 284 38.78 32.51 -20.57
C LYS A 284 39.58 31.44 -21.32
N TYR A 285 38.90 30.45 -21.91
CA TYR A 285 39.53 29.30 -22.56
C TYR A 285 39.47 29.33 -24.11
N ARG A 286 39.20 30.49 -24.67
CA ARG A 286 39.11 30.69 -26.12
C ARG A 286 40.37 30.22 -26.84
N GLY A 287 40.19 29.38 -27.91
CA GLY A 287 41.28 28.81 -28.67
C GLY A 287 42.02 27.66 -27.97
N THR A 288 41.40 27.06 -26.95
CA THR A 288 41.88 25.81 -26.32
C THR A 288 40.87 24.70 -26.49
N LEU A 289 41.31 23.43 -26.36
CA LEU A 289 40.45 22.25 -26.35
C LEU A 289 39.27 22.35 -25.39
N ILE A 290 39.46 23.07 -24.28
CA ILE A 290 38.37 23.31 -23.28
C ILE A 290 37.33 24.29 -23.86
N GLY A 291 37.79 25.35 -24.55
CA GLY A 291 36.89 26.29 -25.22
C GLY A 291 36.06 25.60 -26.29
N ASP A 292 36.69 24.79 -27.14
CA ASP A 292 36.00 24.04 -28.18
C ASP A 292 34.96 23.05 -27.61
N TYR A 293 35.26 22.43 -26.48
CA TYR A 293 34.31 21.53 -25.75
C TYR A 293 33.11 22.27 -25.19
N ILE A 294 33.27 23.51 -24.74
CA ILE A 294 32.17 24.33 -24.16
C ILE A 294 31.30 24.93 -25.29
N GLU A 295 31.87 25.20 -26.45
CA GLU A 295 31.13 25.66 -27.67
C GLU A 295 30.25 24.56 -28.30
N PHE A 296 30.54 23.26 -28.03
CA PHE A 296 29.83 22.12 -28.57
C PHE A 296 28.62 21.73 -27.71
#